data_d01b7c5f7f0f4d67243a7f2dff0ddd78
#
_entry.id   d01b7c5f7f0f4d67243a7f2dff0ddd78
#
_cell.length_a   1.000
_cell.length_b   1.000
_cell.length_c   1.000
_cell.angle_alpha   90.00
_cell.angle_beta   90.00
_cell.angle_gamma   90.00
#
_symmetry.space_group_name_H-M   'P 1'
#
loop_
_entity.id
_entity.type
_entity.pdbx_description
1 polymer ?
#
loop_
_entity_poly.entity_id
_entity_poly.type
_entity_poly.pdbx_seq_one_letter_code
_entity_poly.pdbx_strand_id
1 'polypeptide(L)'
;KQETHTPGPWHNFEQNGMNPNYKGLYEIDANHPSGSRQTIAVTPYKGDARELNANARLIAAAPELLEQCKLFEKVLRACVMAGDSGADLERDNLRAILDRVEGETA
;
A
#
# COMPACT_ATOMS: atom_id res chain seq x y z
N LYS A 1 3.09 -10.47 17.57
CA LYS A 1 4.03 -10.63 16.47
C LYS A 1 3.48 -9.99 15.21
N GLN A 2 4.25 -9.11 14.60
CA GLN A 2 3.83 -8.42 13.40
C GLN A 2 3.86 -9.33 12.20
N GLU A 3 2.84 -9.20 11.36
CA GLU A 3 2.83 -9.83 10.06
C GLU A 3 3.48 -8.88 9.06
N THR A 4 4.29 -9.44 8.17
CA THR A 4 4.97 -8.64 7.16
C THR A 4 4.34 -8.86 5.79
N HIS A 5 4.18 -7.78 5.05
CA HIS A 5 3.69 -7.84 3.69
C HIS A 5 4.82 -8.20 2.73
N THR A 6 4.45 -8.56 1.52
CA THR A 6 5.42 -8.78 0.45
C THR A 6 6.20 -7.49 0.21
N PRO A 7 7.54 -7.53 0.20
CA PRO A 7 8.32 -6.31 -0.04
C PRO A 7 8.01 -5.66 -1.39
N GLY A 8 8.06 -4.33 -1.41
CA GLY A 8 7.97 -3.57 -2.65
C GLY A 8 9.29 -3.56 -3.40
N PRO A 9 9.31 -2.93 -4.57
CA PRO A 9 8.19 -2.22 -5.17
C PRO A 9 7.14 -3.16 -5.77
N TRP A 10 5.91 -2.68 -5.82
CA TRP A 10 4.82 -3.35 -6.52
C TRP A 10 4.53 -2.59 -7.81
N HIS A 11 4.17 -3.32 -8.85
CA HIS A 11 3.91 -2.74 -10.17
C HIS A 11 2.52 -3.12 -10.62
N ASN A 12 1.83 -2.18 -11.28
CA ASN A 12 0.54 -2.46 -11.88
C ASN A 12 0.67 -2.49 -13.39
N PHE A 13 -0.05 -3.39 -14.02
CA PHE A 13 -0.15 -3.41 -15.46
C PHE A 13 -1.51 -3.96 -15.87
N GLU A 14 -1.95 -3.53 -17.06
CA GLU A 14 -3.22 -3.97 -17.61
C GLU A 14 -3.04 -5.35 -18.25
N GLN A 15 -3.91 -6.29 -17.84
CA GLN A 15 -3.98 -7.58 -18.48
C GLN A 15 -4.80 -7.45 -19.75
N ASN A 16 -4.13 -7.45 -20.90
CA ASN A 16 -4.81 -7.39 -22.18
C ASN A 16 -4.30 -8.50 -23.10
N GLY A 17 -5.15 -9.39 -23.47
CA GLY A 17 -4.95 -10.25 -24.62
C GLY A 17 -4.30 -11.61 -24.39
N MET A 18 -3.57 -11.86 -23.33
CA MET A 18 -2.92 -13.17 -23.14
C MET A 18 -3.88 -14.20 -22.53
N ASN A 19 -4.79 -13.75 -21.69
CA ASN A 19 -5.80 -14.60 -21.07
C ASN A 19 -7.14 -13.90 -21.15
N PRO A 20 -8.12 -14.43 -21.92
CA PRO A 20 -9.42 -13.78 -22.06
C PRO A 20 -10.16 -13.57 -20.74
N ASN A 21 -9.87 -14.38 -19.73
CA ASN A 21 -10.51 -14.27 -18.42
C ASN A 21 -10.04 -13.03 -17.65
N TYR A 22 -8.91 -12.45 -18.03
CA TYR A 22 -8.33 -11.30 -17.35
C TYR A 22 -8.31 -10.04 -18.20
N LYS A 23 -8.99 -10.06 -19.34
CA LYS A 23 -9.06 -8.89 -20.21
C LYS A 23 -9.68 -7.72 -19.47
N GLY A 24 -8.99 -6.59 -19.47
CA GLY A 24 -9.45 -5.38 -18.80
C GLY A 24 -9.21 -5.34 -17.30
N LEU A 25 -8.54 -6.33 -16.75
CA LEU A 25 -8.15 -6.31 -15.35
C LEU A 25 -6.78 -5.68 -15.18
N TYR A 26 -6.55 -5.09 -14.02
CA TYR A 26 -5.22 -4.61 -13.64
C TYR A 26 -4.64 -5.56 -12.61
N GLU A 27 -3.45 -6.04 -12.86
CA GLU A 27 -2.73 -6.93 -11.95
C GLU A 27 -1.63 -6.14 -11.25
N ILE A 28 -1.51 -6.34 -9.96
CA ILE A 28 -0.44 -5.74 -9.17
C ILE A 28 0.51 -6.86 -8.76
N ASP A 29 1.75 -6.76 -9.18
CA ASP A 29 2.76 -7.78 -8.95
C ASP A 29 3.97 -7.23 -8.22
N ALA A 30 4.61 -8.11 -7.45
CA ALA A 30 5.92 -7.86 -6.87
C ALA A 30 6.92 -8.86 -7.44
N ASN A 31 8.20 -8.47 -7.50
CA ASN A 31 9.25 -9.40 -7.85
C ASN A 31 9.57 -10.28 -6.64
N HIS A 32 9.55 -11.58 -6.84
CA HIS A 32 9.94 -12.52 -5.81
C HIS A 32 11.47 -12.69 -5.81
N PRO A 33 12.09 -12.94 -4.63
CA PRO A 33 13.54 -13.18 -4.57
C PRO A 33 14.03 -14.29 -5.48
N SER A 34 13.18 -15.25 -5.84
CA SER A 34 13.52 -16.31 -6.78
C SER A 34 13.59 -15.84 -8.24
N GLY A 35 13.25 -14.57 -8.52
CA GLY A 35 13.18 -14.03 -9.86
C GLY A 35 11.83 -14.16 -10.54
N SER A 36 10.88 -14.86 -9.93
CA SER A 36 9.52 -14.96 -10.45
C SER A 36 8.68 -13.78 -10.01
N ARG A 37 7.56 -13.55 -10.70
CA ARG A 37 6.58 -12.56 -10.28
C ARG A 37 5.61 -13.19 -9.30
N GLN A 38 5.23 -12.39 -8.31
CA GLN A 38 4.18 -12.77 -7.37
C GLN A 38 3.01 -11.81 -7.53
N THR A 39 1.82 -12.34 -7.82
CA THR A 39 0.62 -11.53 -7.90
C THR A 39 0.18 -11.13 -6.50
N ILE A 40 0.06 -9.82 -6.26
CA ILE A 40 -0.39 -9.28 -5.00
C ILE A 40 -1.90 -9.10 -5.02
N ALA A 41 -2.42 -8.54 -6.11
CA ALA A 41 -3.84 -8.24 -6.22
C ALA A 41 -4.24 -8.14 -7.69
N VAL A 42 -5.53 -8.33 -7.95
CA VAL A 42 -6.13 -8.12 -9.26
C VAL A 42 -7.38 -7.27 -9.05
N THR A 43 -7.48 -6.17 -9.82
CA THR A 43 -8.69 -5.33 -9.74
C THR A 43 -9.75 -5.90 -10.67
N PRO A 44 -10.99 -6.12 -10.19
CA PRO A 44 -12.04 -6.69 -11.02
C PRO A 44 -12.51 -5.73 -12.10
N TYR A 45 -12.92 -6.28 -13.24
CA TYR A 45 -13.46 -5.51 -14.35
C TYR A 45 -14.91 -5.14 -14.05
N LYS A 46 -15.10 -4.09 -13.24
CA LYS A 46 -16.41 -3.52 -12.96
C LYS A 46 -16.28 -2.02 -12.79
N GLY A 47 -16.99 -1.26 -13.60
CA GLY A 47 -17.03 0.18 -13.48
C GLY A 47 -16.15 0.90 -14.51
N ASP A 48 -15.84 2.14 -14.21
CA ASP A 48 -15.06 3.02 -15.08
C ASP A 48 -13.59 2.58 -15.13
N ALA A 49 -13.05 2.45 -16.35
CA ALA A 49 -11.64 2.09 -16.53
C ALA A 49 -10.68 3.06 -15.85
N ARG A 50 -11.04 4.33 -15.74
CA ARG A 50 -10.22 5.33 -15.04
C ARG A 50 -10.15 5.04 -13.55
N GLU A 51 -11.27 4.65 -12.97
CA GLU A 51 -11.34 4.30 -11.55
C GLU A 51 -10.54 3.03 -11.27
N LEU A 52 -10.66 2.02 -12.13
CA LEU A 52 -9.91 0.77 -11.99
C LEU A 52 -8.41 1.03 -12.07
N ASN A 53 -7.98 1.86 -13.00
CA ASN A 53 -6.57 2.21 -13.14
C ASN A 53 -6.08 3.00 -11.92
N ALA A 54 -6.87 3.94 -11.44
CA ALA A 54 -6.53 4.72 -10.25
C ALA A 54 -6.40 3.83 -9.02
N ASN A 55 -7.31 2.87 -8.86
CA ASN A 55 -7.25 1.90 -7.76
C ASN A 55 -5.99 1.04 -7.87
N ALA A 56 -5.66 0.58 -9.07
CA ALA A 56 -4.47 -0.24 -9.29
C ALA A 56 -3.19 0.53 -8.95
N ARG A 57 -3.12 1.81 -9.34
CA ARG A 57 -1.97 2.65 -9.01
C ARG A 57 -1.84 2.88 -7.51
N LEU A 58 -2.95 3.08 -6.82
CA LEU A 58 -2.94 3.25 -5.37
C LEU A 58 -2.46 1.99 -4.67
N ILE A 59 -2.96 0.83 -5.09
CA ILE A 59 -2.53 -0.45 -4.53
C ILE A 59 -1.03 -0.66 -4.78
N ALA A 60 -0.57 -0.39 -6.01
CA ALA A 60 0.82 -0.56 -6.36
C ALA A 60 1.75 0.36 -5.55
N ALA A 61 1.27 1.53 -5.15
CA ALA A 61 2.04 2.48 -4.35
C ALA A 61 2.01 2.18 -2.85
N ALA A 62 1.25 1.18 -2.42
CA ALA A 62 1.05 0.92 -1.00
C ALA A 62 2.36 0.70 -0.21
N PRO A 63 3.35 -0.06 -0.69
CA PRO A 63 4.59 -0.23 0.07
C PRO A 63 5.32 1.09 0.33
N GLU A 64 5.42 1.95 -0.69
CA GLU A 64 6.08 3.24 -0.56
C GLU A 64 5.29 4.19 0.33
N LEU A 65 3.97 4.18 0.21
CA LEU A 65 3.10 4.99 1.07
C LEU A 65 3.25 4.56 2.53
N LEU A 66 3.31 3.26 2.78
CA LEU A 66 3.50 2.75 4.13
C LEU A 66 4.83 3.22 4.72
N GLU A 67 5.91 3.15 3.94
CA GLU A 67 7.22 3.61 4.40
C GLU A 67 7.23 5.10 4.70
N GLN A 68 6.59 5.91 3.85
CA GLN A 68 6.47 7.34 4.10
C GLN A 68 5.64 7.64 5.34
N CYS A 69 4.57 6.88 5.57
CA CYS A 69 3.78 7.02 6.79
C CYS A 69 4.59 6.71 8.04
N LYS A 70 5.42 5.68 8.00
CA LYS A 70 6.30 5.34 9.13
C LYS A 70 7.31 6.45 9.41
N LEU A 71 7.90 7.01 8.37
CA LEU A 71 8.83 8.12 8.52
C LEU A 71 8.14 9.35 9.08
N PHE A 72 6.94 9.66 8.57
CA PHE A 72 6.18 10.82 9.04
C PHE A 72 5.76 10.66 10.50
N GLU A 73 5.43 9.45 10.92
CA GLU A 73 5.08 9.18 12.31
C GLU A 73 6.28 9.48 13.23
N LYS A 74 7.49 9.16 12.80
CA LYS A 74 8.69 9.50 13.56
C LYS A 74 8.89 11.00 13.67
N VAL A 75 8.62 11.74 12.59
CA VAL A 75 8.71 13.20 12.60
C VAL A 75 7.68 13.79 13.56
N LEU A 76 6.45 13.30 13.51
CA LEU A 76 5.40 13.78 14.41
C LEU A 76 5.75 13.50 15.88
N ARG A 77 6.30 12.32 16.15
CA ARG A 77 6.74 11.98 17.50
C ARG A 77 7.81 12.96 18.02
N ALA A 78 8.75 13.29 17.16
CA ALA A 78 9.80 14.26 17.51
C ALA A 78 9.20 15.64 17.76
N CYS A 79 8.21 16.07 16.98
CA CYS A 79 7.52 17.33 17.17
C CYS A 79 6.80 17.37 18.51
N VAL A 80 6.12 16.31 18.90
CA VAL A 80 5.43 16.21 20.19
C VAL A 80 6.44 16.31 21.32
N MET A 81 7.56 15.61 21.20
CA MET A 81 8.63 15.66 22.23
C MET A 81 9.26 17.05 22.35
N ALA A 82 9.23 17.83 21.29
CA ALA A 82 9.72 19.20 21.28
C ALA A 82 8.69 20.22 21.80
N GLY A 83 7.50 19.75 22.20
CA GLY A 83 6.49 20.61 22.80
C GLY A 83 5.37 21.04 21.86
N ASP A 84 5.30 20.49 20.65
CA ASP A 84 4.24 20.80 19.68
C ASP A 84 3.00 19.96 19.98
N SER A 85 2.08 20.52 20.76
CA SER A 85 0.86 19.82 21.14
C SER A 85 -0.10 19.58 19.96
N GLY A 86 0.06 20.35 18.87
CA GLY A 86 -0.75 20.17 17.67
C GLY A 86 -0.43 18.88 16.90
N ALA A 87 0.78 18.37 17.05
CA ALA A 87 1.21 17.14 16.37
C ALA A 87 0.71 15.87 17.08
N ASP A 88 0.22 15.98 18.30
CA ASP A 88 -0.16 14.82 19.13
C ASP A 88 -1.33 14.04 18.51
N LEU A 89 -2.38 14.76 18.10
CA LEU A 89 -3.55 14.13 17.48
C LEU A 89 -3.18 13.46 16.15
N GLU A 90 -2.38 14.14 15.34
CA GLU A 90 -1.94 13.58 14.05
C GLU A 90 -1.12 12.32 14.26
N ARG A 91 -0.22 12.33 15.24
CA ARG A 91 0.59 11.15 15.58
C ARG A 91 -0.31 9.98 15.98
N ASP A 92 -1.29 10.23 16.85
CA ASP A 92 -2.18 9.18 17.34
C ASP A 92 -3.03 8.61 16.21
N ASN A 93 -3.54 9.44 15.31
CA ASN A 93 -4.31 8.99 14.16
C ASN A 93 -3.47 8.14 13.23
N LEU A 94 -2.26 8.59 12.93
CA LEU A 94 -1.35 7.86 12.05
C LEU A 94 -0.93 6.54 12.69
N ARG A 95 -0.62 6.54 13.99
CA ARG A 95 -0.26 5.32 14.71
C ARG A 95 -1.36 4.27 14.65
N ALA A 96 -2.61 4.71 14.79
CA ALA A 96 -3.77 3.80 14.72
C ALA A 96 -3.87 3.14 13.34
N ILE A 97 -3.62 3.90 12.27
CA ILE A 97 -3.62 3.36 10.91
C ILE A 97 -2.48 2.36 10.73
N LEU A 98 -1.29 2.73 11.16
CA LEU A 98 -0.11 1.87 11.04
C LEU A 98 -0.29 0.56 11.80
N ASP A 99 -0.87 0.61 12.99
CA ASP A 99 -1.13 -0.59 13.78
C ASP A 99 -2.07 -1.55 13.05
N ARG A 100 -3.09 -1.03 12.38
CA ARG A 100 -4.00 -1.86 11.58
C ARG A 100 -3.28 -2.48 10.38
N VAL A 101 -2.44 -1.71 9.71
CA VAL A 101 -1.70 -2.19 8.53
C VAL A 101 -0.70 -3.28 8.94
N GLU A 102 -0.05 -3.11 10.08
CA GLU A 102 0.96 -4.04 10.56
C GLU A 102 0.38 -5.22 11.34
N GLY A 103 -0.95 -5.28 11.49
CA GLY A 103 -1.61 -6.39 12.17
C GLY A 103 -1.55 -6.30 13.68
N GLU A 104 -1.16 -5.16 14.24
CA GLU A 104 -1.16 -4.97 15.68
C GLU A 104 -2.52 -4.48 16.15
N THR A 105 -3.05 -5.12 17.18
CA THR A 105 -4.27 -4.64 17.83
C THR A 105 -3.85 -3.85 19.06
N ALA A 106 -4.42 -2.65 19.16
CA ALA A 106 -4.15 -1.79 20.30
C ALA A 106 -4.70 -2.39 21.59
#